data_f59bad1a3f0be3865fc8ffdf1fc5db42
#
_entry.id   f59bad1a3f0be3865fc8ffdf1fc5db42
#
_cell.length_a   1.000
_cell.length_b   1.000
_cell.length_c   1.000
_cell.angle_alpha   90.00
_cell.angle_beta   90.00
_cell.angle_gamma   90.00
#
_symmetry.space_group_name_H-M   'P 1'
#
loop_
_entity.id
_entity.type
_entity.pdbx_description
1 polymer ?
#
loop_
_entity_poly.entity_id
_entity_poly.type
_entity_poly.pdbx_seq_one_letter_code
_entity_poly.pdbx_strand_id
1 'polypeptide(L)'
;LWMEMCTYGHVNGQNHPVVGSAARDMLDRPDEEAGSVLSTAKSYLSLYRDPIVGRNVSRSDFRIKDLMNHDDPVSLYIVTQPNDKARLRPLVRIMLNMVVRLLADKMDFERVMDDMSWWRRIFVRAEFSQAALPYVRSKKTYKHRLLGMLDEFPSLGKLEILQESLAFVAGYGIKFYLICQDINQLKSRETGYGHDETTTSN
;
A
#
# COMPACT_ATOMS: atom_id res chain seq x y z
N LEU A 1 30.65 -9.28 -4.07
CA LEU A 1 29.34 -8.65 -3.87
C LEU A 1 29.26 -7.89 -2.56
N TRP A 2 29.37 -8.52 -1.36
CA TRP A 2 29.20 -7.81 -0.08
C TRP A 2 30.25 -6.72 0.13
N MET A 3 31.51 -7.00 -0.17
CA MET A 3 32.59 -6.00 -0.14
C MET A 3 32.31 -4.81 -1.07
N GLU A 4 31.81 -5.07 -2.27
CA GLU A 4 31.41 -4.01 -3.19
C GLU A 4 30.27 -3.17 -2.64
N MET A 5 29.25 -3.79 -2.04
CA MET A 5 28.13 -3.08 -1.40
C MET A 5 28.58 -2.21 -0.22
N CYS A 6 29.61 -2.63 0.51
CA CYS A 6 30.20 -1.81 1.58
C CYS A 6 30.91 -0.56 1.07
N THR A 7 31.45 -0.61 -0.14
CA THR A 7 32.34 0.45 -0.68
C THR A 7 31.74 1.19 -1.88
N TYR A 8 30.62 0.72 -2.42
CA TYR A 8 30.00 1.31 -3.59
C TYR A 8 29.52 2.74 -3.32
N GLY A 9 30.10 3.69 -4.06
CA GLY A 9 29.68 5.09 -4.03
C GLY A 9 28.32 5.25 -4.70
N HIS A 10 27.30 5.63 -3.94
CA HIS A 10 25.93 5.83 -4.41
C HIS A 10 25.72 7.29 -4.83
N VAL A 11 24.96 8.07 -4.10
CA VAL A 11 24.73 9.48 -4.41
C VAL A 11 25.93 10.32 -3.99
N ASN A 12 26.45 11.13 -4.89
CA ASN A 12 27.64 12.01 -4.66
C ASN A 12 28.93 11.27 -4.28
N GLY A 13 29.07 9.99 -4.69
CA GLY A 13 30.24 9.18 -4.36
C GLY A 13 30.33 8.71 -2.90
N GLN A 14 29.33 8.97 -2.10
CA GLN A 14 29.23 8.49 -0.72
C GLN A 14 28.54 7.13 -0.64
N ASN A 15 28.99 6.29 0.28
CA ASN A 15 28.37 4.98 0.52
C ASN A 15 26.96 5.17 1.09
N HIS A 16 26.02 4.37 0.62
CA HIS A 16 24.69 4.37 1.22
C HIS A 16 24.77 3.70 2.61
N PRO A 17 24.44 4.41 3.71
CA PRO A 17 24.71 3.91 5.06
C PRO A 17 23.97 2.60 5.37
N VAL A 18 22.72 2.47 4.94
CA VAL A 18 21.92 1.25 5.17
C VAL A 18 22.45 0.06 4.36
N VAL A 19 22.81 0.28 3.08
CA VAL A 19 23.36 -0.78 2.22
C VAL A 19 24.73 -1.23 2.72
N GLY A 20 25.58 -0.29 3.09
CA GLY A 20 26.91 -0.59 3.65
C GLY A 20 26.84 -1.35 4.99
N SER A 21 25.93 -0.94 5.88
CA SER A 21 25.70 -1.63 7.15
C SER A 21 25.17 -3.06 6.93
N ALA A 22 24.14 -3.24 6.12
CA ALA A 22 23.57 -4.56 5.83
C ALA A 22 24.60 -5.51 5.17
N ALA A 23 25.45 -4.97 4.30
CA ALA A 23 26.51 -5.78 3.68
C ALA A 23 27.58 -6.19 4.70
N ARG A 24 27.93 -5.31 5.64
CA ARG A 24 28.86 -5.63 6.73
C ARG A 24 28.29 -6.68 7.66
N ASP A 25 27.01 -6.56 8.03
CA ASP A 25 26.31 -7.55 8.84
C ASP A 25 26.34 -8.95 8.18
N MET A 26 26.28 -9.01 6.85
CA MET A 26 26.38 -10.28 6.12
C MET A 26 27.81 -10.83 6.07
N LEU A 27 28.85 -9.98 6.05
CA LEU A 27 30.24 -10.39 6.11
C LEU A 27 30.66 -10.92 7.49
N ASP A 28 30.07 -10.35 8.54
CA ASP A 28 30.39 -10.69 9.94
C ASP A 28 29.62 -11.94 10.41
N ARG A 29 28.66 -12.45 9.63
CA ARG A 29 27.89 -13.66 9.96
C ARG A 29 28.71 -14.94 9.73
N PRO A 30 28.50 -15.98 10.53
CA PRO A 30 28.97 -17.34 10.22
C PRO A 30 28.43 -17.83 8.86
N ASP A 31 29.24 -18.57 8.11
CA ASP A 31 28.90 -19.03 6.76
C ASP A 31 27.59 -19.81 6.69
N GLU A 32 27.28 -20.63 7.68
CA GLU A 32 26.02 -21.40 7.75
C GLU A 32 24.82 -20.48 7.89
N GLU A 33 24.91 -19.46 8.74
CA GLU A 33 23.84 -18.48 8.95
C GLU A 33 23.67 -17.59 7.71
N ALA A 34 24.76 -17.09 7.14
CA ALA A 34 24.73 -16.32 5.90
C ALA A 34 24.13 -17.13 4.75
N GLY A 35 24.48 -18.42 4.64
CA GLY A 35 23.92 -19.36 3.69
C GLY A 35 22.40 -19.54 3.84
N SER A 36 21.92 -19.67 5.08
CA SER A 36 20.50 -19.78 5.41
C SER A 36 19.71 -18.53 5.02
N VAL A 37 20.22 -17.35 5.37
CA VAL A 37 19.60 -16.06 5.00
C VAL A 37 19.52 -15.91 3.49
N LEU A 38 20.61 -16.24 2.77
CA LEU A 38 20.63 -16.18 1.30
C LEU A 38 19.65 -17.19 0.66
N SER A 39 19.56 -18.38 1.20
CA SER A 39 18.62 -19.40 0.73
C SER A 39 17.17 -18.92 0.87
N THR A 40 16.85 -18.34 2.02
CA THR A 40 15.54 -17.74 2.30
C THR A 40 15.23 -16.61 1.32
N ALA A 41 16.16 -15.66 1.14
CA ALA A 41 16.01 -14.56 0.19
C ALA A 41 15.79 -15.07 -1.24
N LYS A 42 16.57 -16.06 -1.69
CA LYS A 42 16.41 -16.69 -3.00
C LYS A 42 15.03 -17.35 -3.17
N SER A 43 14.49 -17.94 -2.11
CA SER A 43 13.15 -18.52 -2.12
C SER A 43 12.08 -17.47 -2.37
N TYR A 44 12.12 -16.35 -1.64
CA TYR A 44 11.18 -15.22 -1.85
C TYR A 44 11.30 -14.57 -3.22
N LEU A 45 12.50 -14.50 -3.77
CA LEU A 45 12.78 -13.93 -5.09
C LEU A 45 12.61 -14.91 -6.24
N SER A 46 12.27 -16.18 -5.97
CA SER A 46 12.16 -17.23 -6.99
C SER A 46 11.15 -16.90 -8.09
N LEU A 47 10.08 -16.19 -7.76
CA LEU A 47 9.04 -15.75 -8.70
C LEU A 47 9.62 -14.90 -9.84
N TYR A 48 10.59 -14.05 -9.56
CA TYR A 48 11.20 -13.15 -10.54
C TYR A 48 12.18 -13.85 -11.51
N ARG A 49 12.47 -15.15 -11.30
CA ARG A 49 13.22 -15.97 -12.24
C ARG A 49 12.38 -16.41 -13.45
N ASP A 50 11.04 -16.33 -13.33
CA ASP A 50 10.15 -16.55 -14.46
C ASP A 50 10.34 -15.41 -15.48
N PRO A 51 10.68 -15.73 -16.75
CA PRO A 51 10.94 -14.71 -17.76
C PRO A 51 9.73 -13.79 -18.05
N ILE A 52 8.51 -14.31 -17.91
CA ILE A 52 7.28 -13.54 -18.12
C ILE A 52 7.11 -12.53 -16.99
N VAL A 53 7.26 -13.00 -15.73
CA VAL A 53 7.21 -12.11 -14.55
C VAL A 53 8.33 -11.08 -14.62
N GLY A 54 9.58 -11.51 -14.88
CA GLY A 54 10.72 -10.61 -15.00
C GLY A 54 10.51 -9.52 -16.04
N ARG A 55 9.96 -9.87 -17.21
CA ARG A 55 9.61 -8.89 -18.26
C ARG A 55 8.55 -7.91 -17.80
N ASN A 56 7.48 -8.39 -17.16
CA ASN A 56 6.36 -7.55 -16.76
C ASN A 56 6.72 -6.57 -15.63
N VAL A 57 7.67 -6.93 -14.75
CA VAL A 57 8.11 -6.05 -13.65
C VAL A 57 9.36 -5.22 -13.98
N SER A 58 9.96 -5.40 -15.16
CA SER A 58 11.19 -4.70 -15.55
C SER A 58 10.99 -3.21 -15.82
N ARG A 59 9.78 -2.80 -16.15
CA ARG A 59 9.42 -1.40 -16.42
C ARG A 59 8.00 -1.13 -15.97
N SER A 60 7.68 0.15 -15.80
CA SER A 60 6.31 0.61 -15.54
C SER A 60 5.87 1.56 -16.64
N ASP A 61 4.69 1.31 -17.21
CA ASP A 61 4.09 2.14 -18.26
C ASP A 61 3.12 3.19 -17.68
N PHE A 62 2.89 3.20 -16.36
CA PHE A 62 2.04 4.14 -15.65
C PHE A 62 2.59 4.44 -14.25
N ARG A 63 2.09 5.49 -13.63
CA ARG A 63 2.37 5.81 -12.22
C ARG A 63 1.13 5.50 -11.37
N ILE A 64 1.32 4.93 -10.20
CA ILE A 64 0.20 4.63 -9.29
C ILE A 64 -0.63 5.88 -8.98
N LYS A 65 0.00 7.05 -8.88
CA LYS A 65 -0.70 8.32 -8.66
C LYS A 65 -1.65 8.70 -9.79
N ASP A 66 -1.42 8.21 -11.01
CA ASP A 66 -2.28 8.50 -12.17
C ASP A 66 -3.67 7.86 -12.02
N LEU A 67 -3.80 6.79 -11.22
CA LEU A 67 -5.09 6.16 -10.92
C LEU A 67 -6.11 7.14 -10.30
N MET A 68 -5.64 8.19 -9.64
CA MET A 68 -6.50 9.18 -8.99
C MET A 68 -6.28 10.61 -9.50
N ASN A 69 -5.21 10.88 -10.26
CA ASN A 69 -4.80 12.24 -10.60
C ASN A 69 -4.59 12.49 -12.09
N HIS A 70 -4.80 11.49 -12.95
CA HIS A 70 -4.80 11.68 -14.39
C HIS A 70 -5.93 12.62 -14.81
N ASP A 71 -5.85 13.28 -15.97
CA ASP A 71 -6.88 14.18 -16.46
C ASP A 71 -8.17 13.42 -16.77
N ASP A 72 -8.05 12.26 -17.40
CA ASP A 72 -9.17 11.33 -17.65
C ASP A 72 -9.21 10.22 -16.60
N PRO A 73 -10.41 9.64 -16.32
CA PRO A 73 -10.53 8.46 -15.47
C PRO A 73 -9.73 7.28 -15.99
N VAL A 74 -8.96 6.64 -15.10
CA VAL A 74 -8.09 5.50 -15.45
C VAL A 74 -8.63 4.22 -14.83
N SER A 75 -8.60 3.12 -15.59
CA SER A 75 -8.92 1.77 -15.11
C SER A 75 -7.68 0.89 -15.21
N LEU A 76 -7.31 0.25 -14.09
CA LEU A 76 -6.24 -0.74 -14.00
C LEU A 76 -6.84 -2.12 -13.78
N TYR A 77 -6.55 -3.06 -14.68
CA TYR A 77 -6.98 -4.44 -14.57
C TYR A 77 -5.78 -5.33 -14.23
N ILE A 78 -5.86 -6.05 -13.12
CA ILE A 78 -4.87 -7.05 -12.70
C ILE A 78 -5.52 -8.41 -12.89
N VAL A 79 -5.18 -9.08 -13.97
CA VAL A 79 -5.78 -10.36 -14.33
C VAL A 79 -4.80 -11.48 -14.07
N THR A 80 -5.20 -12.49 -13.29
CA THR A 80 -4.42 -13.70 -13.03
C THR A 80 -5.21 -14.92 -13.47
N GLN A 81 -4.55 -15.84 -14.17
CA GLN A 81 -5.20 -17.12 -14.54
C GLN A 81 -5.43 -17.97 -13.28
N PRO A 82 -6.49 -18.78 -13.22
CA PRO A 82 -6.79 -19.61 -12.07
C PRO A 82 -5.63 -20.51 -11.63
N ASN A 83 -4.92 -21.09 -12.60
CA ASN A 83 -3.78 -21.99 -12.35
C ASN A 83 -2.56 -21.26 -11.76
N ASP A 84 -2.44 -19.95 -11.99
CA ASP A 84 -1.32 -19.13 -11.55
C ASP A 84 -1.63 -18.30 -10.29
N LYS A 85 -2.87 -18.32 -9.81
CA LYS A 85 -3.30 -17.52 -8.65
C LYS A 85 -2.37 -17.67 -7.45
N ALA A 86 -2.05 -18.89 -7.05
CA ALA A 86 -1.20 -19.15 -5.89
C ALA A 86 0.24 -18.64 -6.12
N ARG A 87 0.78 -18.84 -7.31
CA ARG A 87 2.14 -18.44 -7.68
C ARG A 87 2.28 -16.91 -7.77
N LEU A 88 1.30 -16.21 -8.35
CA LEU A 88 1.32 -14.76 -8.56
C LEU A 88 0.76 -13.98 -7.36
N ARG A 89 0.20 -14.64 -6.36
CA ARG A 89 -0.34 -14.01 -5.16
C ARG A 89 0.61 -12.98 -4.52
N PRO A 90 1.91 -13.26 -4.30
CA PRO A 90 2.82 -12.29 -3.71
C PRO A 90 2.93 -11.01 -4.53
N LEU A 91 2.97 -11.11 -5.86
CA LEU A 91 3.06 -9.95 -6.75
C LEU A 91 1.81 -9.07 -6.68
N VAL A 92 0.61 -9.68 -6.73
CA VAL A 92 -0.65 -8.95 -6.60
C VAL A 92 -0.75 -8.26 -5.23
N ARG A 93 -0.32 -8.94 -4.16
CA ARG A 93 -0.27 -8.37 -2.81
C ARG A 93 0.65 -7.16 -2.72
N ILE A 94 1.83 -7.22 -3.34
CA ILE A 94 2.77 -6.10 -3.40
C ILE A 94 2.14 -4.92 -4.15
N MET A 95 1.52 -5.15 -5.30
CA MET A 95 0.85 -4.10 -6.08
C MET A 95 -0.27 -3.43 -5.28
N LEU A 96 -1.15 -4.20 -4.64
CA LEU A 96 -2.22 -3.65 -3.80
C LEU A 96 -1.66 -2.84 -2.62
N ASN A 97 -0.61 -3.35 -1.97
CA ASN A 97 0.07 -2.65 -0.89
C ASN A 97 0.65 -1.30 -1.37
N MET A 98 1.31 -1.29 -2.53
CA MET A 98 1.84 -0.07 -3.13
C MET A 98 0.74 0.93 -3.49
N VAL A 99 -0.38 0.46 -4.08
CA VAL A 99 -1.52 1.31 -4.42
C VAL A 99 -2.07 1.98 -3.15
N VAL A 100 -2.35 1.22 -2.10
CA VAL A 100 -2.88 1.78 -0.85
C VAL A 100 -1.90 2.75 -0.22
N ARG A 101 -0.63 2.36 -0.04
CA ARG A 101 0.37 3.20 0.64
C ARG A 101 0.67 4.49 -0.11
N LEU A 102 0.84 4.44 -1.43
CA LEU A 102 1.21 5.61 -2.23
C LEU A 102 0.04 6.58 -2.45
N LEU A 103 -1.20 6.08 -2.43
CA LEU A 103 -2.39 6.92 -2.60
C LEU A 103 -2.95 7.44 -1.27
N ALA A 104 -2.63 6.78 -0.15
CA ALA A 104 -3.02 7.21 1.20
C ALA A 104 -1.87 7.92 1.96
N ASP A 105 -0.81 8.38 1.28
CA ASP A 105 0.39 8.93 1.92
C ASP A 105 0.17 10.33 2.51
N LYS A 106 -0.66 11.17 1.87
CA LYS A 106 -0.83 12.57 2.28
C LYS A 106 -2.30 12.96 2.38
N MET A 107 -2.63 13.58 3.49
CA MET A 107 -3.91 14.24 3.70
C MET A 107 -3.65 15.70 4.01
N ASP A 108 -4.09 16.59 3.11
CA ASP A 108 -4.05 18.01 3.37
C ASP A 108 -5.32 18.44 4.12
N PHE A 109 -5.16 19.40 5.00
CA PHE A 109 -6.25 19.97 5.79
C PHE A 109 -6.40 21.44 5.47
N GLU A 110 -7.63 21.87 5.22
CA GLU A 110 -7.97 23.28 5.06
C GLU A 110 -8.79 23.77 6.24
N ARG A 111 -8.56 25.03 6.63
CA ARG A 111 -9.40 25.67 7.63
C ARG A 111 -10.68 26.16 6.96
N VAL A 112 -11.81 25.55 7.29
CA VAL A 112 -13.11 25.89 6.67
C VAL A 112 -13.50 27.36 6.90
N MET A 113 -12.90 28.04 7.89
CA MET A 113 -13.14 29.45 8.17
C MET A 113 -12.65 30.37 7.05
N ASP A 114 -11.67 29.95 6.22
CA ASP A 114 -11.13 30.82 5.15
C ASP A 114 -12.06 30.90 3.93
N ASP A 115 -12.89 29.86 3.72
CA ASP A 115 -13.80 29.75 2.58
C ASP A 115 -15.24 30.22 2.88
N MET A 116 -15.52 30.58 4.12
CA MET A 116 -16.86 31.02 4.53
C MET A 116 -17.06 32.51 4.30
N SER A 117 -18.21 32.88 3.70
CA SER A 117 -18.69 34.26 3.63
C SER A 117 -18.63 34.93 5.03
N TRP A 118 -18.19 36.18 5.10
CA TRP A 118 -18.00 36.91 6.34
C TRP A 118 -19.22 36.90 7.29
N TRP A 119 -20.46 36.86 6.75
CA TRP A 119 -21.70 36.73 7.50
C TRP A 119 -21.79 35.40 8.25
N ARG A 120 -21.44 34.28 7.61
CA ARG A 120 -21.41 32.98 8.27
C ARG A 120 -20.32 32.88 9.35
N ARG A 121 -19.21 33.58 9.17
CA ARG A 121 -18.15 33.67 10.19
C ARG A 121 -18.66 34.26 11.50
N ILE A 122 -19.53 35.29 11.42
CA ILE A 122 -20.13 35.94 12.59
C ILE A 122 -21.07 35.01 13.32
N PHE A 123 -21.94 34.29 12.61
CA PHE A 123 -22.91 33.35 13.22
C PHE A 123 -22.22 32.15 13.86
N VAL A 124 -21.25 31.53 13.18
CA VAL A 124 -20.47 30.39 13.74
C VAL A 124 -19.69 30.83 14.97
N ARG A 125 -19.17 32.06 15.01
CA ARG A 125 -18.45 32.59 16.16
C ARG A 125 -19.34 32.89 17.35
N ALA A 126 -20.60 33.18 17.13
CA ALA A 126 -21.59 33.45 18.17
C ALA A 126 -22.09 32.16 18.85
N GLU A 127 -22.28 31.06 18.08
CA GLU A 127 -22.73 29.76 18.61
C GLU A 127 -21.63 28.98 19.34
N PHE A 128 -20.34 29.16 18.99
CA PHE A 128 -19.21 28.40 19.52
C PHE A 128 -18.26 29.25 20.41
N SER A 129 -18.80 30.07 21.26
CA SER A 129 -18.02 31.04 22.08
C SER A 129 -17.08 30.43 23.13
N GLN A 130 -17.04 29.12 23.33
CA GLN A 130 -16.11 28.48 24.29
C GLN A 130 -15.23 27.31 23.75
N ALA A 131 -15.38 26.88 22.51
CA ALA A 131 -14.58 25.80 21.95
C ALA A 131 -14.36 25.90 20.43
N ALA A 132 -14.20 27.11 19.90
CA ALA A 132 -13.93 27.29 18.48
C ALA A 132 -12.48 26.90 18.15
N LEU A 133 -12.17 25.61 18.24
CA LEU A 133 -11.13 25.06 17.39
C LEU A 133 -11.60 25.28 15.95
N PRO A 134 -10.76 25.85 15.08
CA PRO A 134 -11.12 26.01 13.68
C PRO A 134 -11.52 24.64 13.14
N TYR A 135 -12.75 24.53 12.61
CA TYR A 135 -13.20 23.29 11.98
C TYR A 135 -12.27 23.01 10.81
N VAL A 136 -11.45 21.99 10.98
CA VAL A 136 -10.47 21.55 9.99
C VAL A 136 -11.12 20.48 9.14
N ARG A 137 -11.23 20.71 7.85
CA ARG A 137 -11.74 19.76 6.87
C ARG A 137 -10.57 19.16 6.09
N SER A 138 -10.61 17.87 5.82
CA SER A 138 -9.66 17.27 4.89
C SER A 138 -9.85 17.86 3.48
N LYS A 139 -8.79 18.41 2.93
CA LYS A 139 -8.77 18.89 1.55
C LYS A 139 -8.59 17.71 0.61
N LYS A 140 -9.42 17.64 -0.43
CA LYS A 140 -9.26 16.64 -1.47
C LYS A 140 -7.98 16.92 -2.25
N THR A 141 -7.04 15.96 -2.23
CA THR A 141 -5.77 16.04 -2.97
C THR A 141 -5.80 15.22 -4.27
N TYR A 142 -6.97 14.70 -4.65
CA TYR A 142 -7.17 13.84 -5.80
C TYR A 142 -8.25 14.39 -6.74
N LYS A 143 -8.08 14.15 -8.06
CA LYS A 143 -9.07 14.50 -9.08
C LYS A 143 -10.24 13.50 -9.14
N HIS A 144 -9.91 12.21 -9.07
CA HIS A 144 -10.85 11.09 -9.16
C HIS A 144 -10.79 10.23 -7.89
N ARG A 145 -11.92 9.62 -7.54
CA ARG A 145 -11.96 8.61 -6.48
C ARG A 145 -11.53 7.25 -7.05
N LEU A 146 -10.82 6.47 -6.26
CA LEU A 146 -10.46 5.10 -6.63
C LEU A 146 -11.49 4.12 -6.07
N LEU A 147 -11.99 3.23 -6.93
CA LEU A 147 -12.73 2.04 -6.54
C LEU A 147 -11.87 0.81 -6.80
N GLY A 148 -11.40 0.16 -5.75
CA GLY A 148 -10.73 -1.14 -5.82
C GLY A 148 -11.75 -2.26 -5.78
N MET A 149 -11.98 -2.95 -6.90
CA MET A 149 -12.84 -4.13 -6.96
C MET A 149 -11.97 -5.37 -6.88
N LEU A 150 -12.10 -6.15 -5.80
CA LEU A 150 -11.33 -7.37 -5.57
C LEU A 150 -12.28 -8.57 -5.70
N ASP A 151 -12.28 -9.16 -6.89
CA ASP A 151 -12.97 -10.41 -7.15
C ASP A 151 -12.22 -11.57 -6.51
N GLU A 152 -12.95 -12.50 -5.87
CA GLU A 152 -12.35 -13.61 -5.12
C GLU A 152 -11.32 -13.13 -4.08
N PHE A 153 -11.67 -12.07 -3.33
CA PHE A 153 -10.80 -11.47 -2.32
C PHE A 153 -10.11 -12.49 -1.38
N PRO A 154 -10.78 -13.55 -0.89
CA PRO A 154 -10.15 -14.55 -0.02
C PRO A 154 -8.96 -15.27 -0.66
N SER A 155 -8.90 -15.35 -1.99
CA SER A 155 -7.80 -16.01 -2.70
C SER A 155 -6.45 -15.31 -2.51
N LEU A 156 -6.48 -14.04 -2.14
CA LEU A 156 -5.27 -13.25 -1.83
C LEU A 156 -4.70 -13.54 -0.43
N GLY A 157 -5.46 -14.26 0.41
CA GLY A 157 -5.13 -14.50 1.80
C GLY A 157 -5.26 -13.22 2.64
N LYS A 158 -4.84 -13.27 3.90
CA LYS A 158 -4.89 -12.12 4.81
C LYS A 158 -4.01 -10.99 4.28
N LEU A 159 -4.62 -9.84 3.99
CA LEU A 159 -3.96 -8.61 3.57
C LEU A 159 -3.99 -7.61 4.73
N GLU A 160 -2.92 -7.58 5.51
CA GLU A 160 -2.78 -6.69 6.67
C GLU A 160 -2.99 -5.23 6.28
N ILE A 161 -2.47 -4.82 5.12
CA ILE A 161 -2.63 -3.44 4.64
C ILE A 161 -4.11 -3.05 4.46
N LEU A 162 -4.97 -3.97 4.00
CA LEU A 162 -6.40 -3.67 3.89
C LEU A 162 -7.06 -3.64 5.27
N GLN A 163 -6.72 -4.57 6.15
CA GLN A 163 -7.25 -4.60 7.50
C GLN A 163 -6.95 -3.29 8.25
N GLU A 164 -5.72 -2.83 8.19
CA GLU A 164 -5.30 -1.57 8.80
C GLU A 164 -5.91 -0.35 8.13
N SER A 165 -5.99 -0.36 6.80
CA SER A 165 -6.34 0.82 6.01
C SER A 165 -7.83 1.02 5.79
N LEU A 166 -8.67 -0.02 5.83
CA LEU A 166 -10.11 0.09 5.57
C LEU A 166 -10.80 1.15 6.44
N ALA A 167 -10.33 1.35 7.66
CA ALA A 167 -10.87 2.34 8.58
C ALA A 167 -10.64 3.79 8.12
N PHE A 168 -9.60 4.07 7.35
CA PHE A 168 -9.20 5.45 7.01
C PHE A 168 -9.11 5.76 5.51
N VAL A 169 -8.97 4.76 4.63
CA VAL A 169 -8.80 4.99 3.18
C VAL A 169 -9.94 5.77 2.53
N ALA A 170 -11.14 5.72 3.12
CA ALA A 170 -12.29 6.50 2.65
C ALA A 170 -12.01 8.01 2.68
N GLY A 171 -11.25 8.49 3.68
CA GLY A 171 -10.79 9.88 3.78
C GLY A 171 -9.88 10.29 2.64
N TYR A 172 -9.12 9.36 2.08
CA TYR A 172 -8.24 9.56 0.92
C TYR A 172 -8.95 9.35 -0.43
N GLY A 173 -10.25 9.12 -0.42
CA GLY A 173 -11.04 8.94 -1.64
C GLY A 173 -10.96 7.52 -2.24
N ILE A 174 -10.46 6.57 -1.48
CA ILE A 174 -10.34 5.16 -1.89
C ILE A 174 -11.50 4.38 -1.28
N LYS A 175 -12.14 3.54 -2.07
CA LYS A 175 -13.16 2.58 -1.62
C LYS A 175 -12.82 1.20 -2.15
N PHE A 176 -13.07 0.17 -1.34
CA PHE A 176 -12.95 -1.21 -1.77
C PHE A 176 -14.32 -1.87 -1.88
N TYR A 177 -14.49 -2.65 -2.93
CA TYR A 177 -15.58 -3.57 -3.13
C TYR A 177 -15.00 -4.98 -3.13
N LEU A 178 -15.20 -5.69 -2.02
CA LEU A 178 -14.63 -7.01 -1.77
C LEU A 178 -15.68 -8.08 -2.07
N ILE A 179 -15.35 -9.00 -2.95
CA ILE A 179 -16.25 -10.08 -3.36
C ILE A 179 -15.70 -11.39 -2.79
N CYS A 180 -16.56 -12.15 -2.12
CA CYS A 180 -16.29 -13.50 -1.65
C CYS A 180 -17.51 -14.40 -1.95
N GLN A 181 -17.27 -15.68 -2.14
CA GLN A 181 -18.33 -16.65 -2.39
C GLN A 181 -19.06 -17.04 -1.09
N ASP A 182 -18.31 -17.14 0.00
CA ASP A 182 -18.81 -17.53 1.32
C ASP A 182 -18.11 -16.74 2.42
N ILE A 183 -18.87 -16.28 3.40
CA ILE A 183 -18.36 -15.60 4.59
C ILE A 183 -17.39 -16.49 5.40
N ASN A 184 -17.54 -17.80 5.33
CA ASN A 184 -16.64 -18.74 6.00
C ASN A 184 -15.21 -18.68 5.47
N GLN A 185 -15.02 -18.28 4.20
CA GLN A 185 -13.68 -18.02 3.64
C GLN A 185 -12.97 -16.89 4.38
N LEU A 186 -13.71 -15.86 4.80
CA LEU A 186 -13.17 -14.74 5.58
C LEU A 186 -12.91 -15.11 7.04
N LYS A 187 -13.64 -16.09 7.58
CA LYS A 187 -13.48 -16.59 8.95
C LYS A 187 -12.41 -17.67 9.10
N SER A 188 -11.82 -18.14 8.01
CA SER A 188 -10.76 -19.14 8.03
C SER A 188 -9.55 -18.66 8.84
N ARG A 189 -9.00 -19.55 9.67
CA ARG A 189 -7.78 -19.24 10.45
C ARG A 189 -6.52 -19.16 9.58
N GLU A 190 -6.49 -19.89 8.48
CA GLU A 190 -5.31 -20.04 7.62
C GLU A 190 -5.22 -18.93 6.57
N THR A 191 -6.35 -18.57 5.96
CA THR A 191 -6.39 -17.65 4.83
C THR A 191 -7.24 -16.41 5.06
N GLY A 192 -8.03 -16.38 6.13
CA GLY A 192 -9.01 -15.34 6.42
C GLY A 192 -8.64 -14.44 7.60
N TYR A 193 -9.63 -13.72 8.07
CA TYR A 193 -9.55 -12.70 9.13
C TYR A 193 -10.18 -13.22 10.45
N GLY A 194 -10.32 -14.52 10.58
CA GLY A 194 -11.15 -15.22 11.58
C GLY A 194 -10.84 -15.02 13.05
N HIS A 195 -9.76 -14.31 13.39
CA HIS A 195 -9.45 -13.95 14.79
C HIS A 195 -9.69 -12.47 15.12
N ASP A 196 -9.99 -11.64 14.12
CA ASP A 196 -10.20 -10.22 14.32
C ASP A 196 -11.69 -9.92 14.20
N GLU A 197 -12.40 -9.94 15.33
CA GLU A 197 -13.85 -9.68 15.40
C GLU A 197 -14.26 -8.35 14.77
N THR A 198 -13.36 -7.35 14.79
CA THR A 198 -13.59 -6.03 14.21
C THR A 198 -13.67 -6.01 12.69
N THR A 199 -13.04 -6.97 12.00
CA THR A 199 -13.00 -7.01 10.53
C THR A 199 -14.16 -7.81 9.94
N THR A 200 -14.75 -8.74 10.71
CA THR A 200 -15.81 -9.63 10.24
C THR A 200 -17.21 -9.17 10.66
N SER A 201 -17.33 -8.19 11.53
CA SER A 201 -18.61 -7.68 12.06
C SER A 201 -19.05 -6.33 11.45
N ASN A 202 -18.22 -5.72 10.62
CA ASN A 202 -18.52 -4.52 9.84
C ASN A 202 -18.68 -4.89 8.36
#